data_fc725886c6f4e5eb0d2d76081b00dc6a
#
_entry.id   fc725886c6f4e5eb0d2d76081b00dc6a
#
_cell.length_a   1.000
_cell.length_b   1.000
_cell.length_c   1.000
_cell.angle_alpha   90.00
_cell.angle_beta   90.00
_cell.angle_gamma   90.00
#
_symmetry.space_group_name_H-M   'P 1'
#
loop_
_entity.id
_entity.type
_entity.pdbx_description
1 polymer ?
#
loop_
_entity_poly.entity_id
_entity_poly.type
_entity_poly.pdbx_seq_one_letter_code
_entity_poly.pdbx_strand_id
1 'polypeptide(L)'
;MLRSLSALRDRAPAARARQFASISASTKLGQNGIGVYELDTIYALSSASGKAGVAVIRISGDHADSCLQQLSKSTTLPRPRVAALRKLYHPKTKEHLDDALVLRFPHPNSFTGEDIVELHTHGSVAVVSGVLEALSHVPHCRAAESGEFTERAFDNNKIDLVQVEGLADLLSAETEAQRSQALRQLSGDIGEIYESWRDSLVKCLAYTEAMIDFGDDEDDVTDAAYESAVNRVRVLADSIRGHLADGRRGEILRSGVQVAILGPPNAGKSSLLNILARRPAAIVSSIAGTTRDVVQVPLNIAGYPVIVSDTAGLRETEDIVEKEGVLRAQQCASDADICVVMMDIQNAGLLHSGEYQTYLQDGAVAVLNKSDQVVESEIAAVLETFDSKQRDQLLVVSCVEGNNIDVFVDKLANAVKDKLEVSAGDSALITRERHRQNLVECLSCLDRFLADPYQSEIAAEDLRQAVMAIGRILGRIDVEDVLDVLFADFCIGK
;
A
#
# COMPACT_ATOMS: atom_id res chain seq x y z
N MET A 1 35.17 -1.31 22.69
CA MET A 1 34.43 -0.70 21.56
C MET A 1 33.42 -1.64 20.89
N LEU A 2 33.68 -2.92 20.68
CA LEU A 2 32.66 -3.87 20.16
C LEU A 2 31.35 -4.00 20.99
N ARG A 3 31.31 -3.46 22.21
CA ARG A 3 30.10 -3.46 23.06
C ARG A 3 29.11 -2.34 22.75
N SER A 4 29.50 -1.27 22.06
CA SER A 4 28.59 -0.17 21.73
C SER A 4 27.75 -0.44 20.45
N LEU A 5 28.26 -1.23 19.54
CA LEU A 5 27.53 -1.65 18.31
C LEU A 5 26.46 -2.72 18.58
N SER A 6 26.62 -3.54 19.65
CA SER A 6 25.56 -4.46 20.08
C SER A 6 24.35 -3.72 20.68
N ALA A 7 24.55 -2.51 21.21
CA ALA A 7 23.50 -1.73 21.85
C ALA A 7 22.50 -1.10 20.85
N LEU A 8 22.87 -0.96 19.57
CA LEU A 8 21.97 -0.52 18.50
C LEU A 8 21.09 -1.64 17.94
N ARG A 9 21.49 -2.90 18.16
CA ARG A 9 20.74 -4.07 17.68
C ARG A 9 19.57 -4.46 18.60
N ASP A 10 19.64 -4.10 19.91
CA ASP A 10 18.71 -4.60 20.93
C ASP A 10 17.75 -3.52 21.51
N ARG A 11 17.69 -2.31 20.95
CA ARG A 11 16.90 -1.21 21.56
C ARG A 11 15.47 -1.02 21.00
N ALA A 12 15.09 -1.60 19.88
CA ALA A 12 13.78 -1.36 19.30
C ALA A 12 12.58 -2.02 20.05
N PRO A 13 12.68 -3.26 20.60
CA PRO A 13 11.51 -3.89 21.24
C PRO A 13 11.18 -3.37 22.66
N ALA A 14 12.17 -2.83 23.39
CA ALA A 14 11.99 -2.55 24.82
C ALA A 14 11.27 -1.22 25.14
N ALA A 15 11.21 -0.29 24.19
CA ALA A 15 10.58 1.01 24.40
C ALA A 15 9.05 0.93 24.33
N ARG A 16 8.50 0.15 23.39
CA ARG A 16 7.06 -0.03 23.22
C ARG A 16 6.39 -0.75 24.38
N ALA A 17 7.04 -1.75 24.96
CA ALA A 17 6.52 -2.48 26.15
C ALA A 17 6.26 -1.55 27.36
N ARG A 18 6.80 -0.34 27.37
CA ARG A 18 6.62 0.61 28.49
C ARG A 18 5.44 1.55 28.33
N GLN A 19 4.97 1.82 27.12
CA GLN A 19 3.89 2.79 26.85
C GLN A 19 2.50 2.17 26.92
N PHE A 20 2.35 0.89 26.55
CA PHE A 20 1.10 0.13 26.70
C PHE A 20 0.79 -0.30 28.16
N ALA A 21 1.69 -0.12 29.08
CA ALA A 21 1.53 -0.49 30.50
C ALA A 21 0.49 0.34 31.27
N SER A 22 -0.20 1.30 30.67
CA SER A 22 -1.19 2.13 31.36
C SER A 22 -2.63 1.60 31.32
N ILE A 23 -2.89 0.51 30.60
CA ILE A 23 -4.23 -0.06 30.49
C ILE A 23 -4.19 -1.54 30.89
N SER A 24 -4.47 -1.80 32.16
CA SER A 24 -4.83 -3.10 32.78
C SER A 24 -3.85 -4.29 32.65
N ALA A 25 -2.56 -4.11 32.89
CA ALA A 25 -1.64 -5.23 33.09
C ALA A 25 -1.52 -5.60 34.60
N SER A 26 -1.84 -6.83 34.99
CA SER A 26 -1.50 -7.35 36.31
C SER A 26 0.00 -7.69 36.33
N THR A 27 0.79 -6.90 37.07
CA THR A 27 2.24 -7.10 37.21
C THR A 27 2.51 -8.26 38.13
N LYS A 28 3.06 -9.36 37.62
CA LYS A 28 3.71 -10.37 38.48
C LYS A 28 5.21 -10.10 38.55
N LEU A 29 5.73 -9.86 39.72
CA LEU A 29 7.17 -9.75 39.97
C LEU A 29 7.81 -11.14 39.88
N GLY A 30 8.67 -11.34 38.87
CA GLY A 30 9.54 -12.52 38.81
C GLY A 30 10.62 -12.49 39.89
N GLN A 31 11.17 -13.63 40.24
CA GLN A 31 12.19 -13.78 41.33
C GLN A 31 13.48 -12.98 41.11
N ASN A 32 13.68 -12.34 39.95
CA ASN A 32 14.86 -11.54 39.59
C ASN A 32 14.58 -10.04 39.39
N GLY A 33 13.42 -9.52 39.81
CA GLY A 33 13.14 -8.07 39.76
C GLY A 33 12.90 -7.47 38.37
N ILE A 34 12.86 -8.27 37.30
CA ILE A 34 12.48 -7.84 35.94
C ILE A 34 11.00 -8.14 35.80
N GLY A 35 10.18 -7.10 35.66
CA GLY A 35 8.74 -7.26 35.37
C GLY A 35 8.54 -7.93 34.01
N VAL A 36 7.99 -9.14 34.00
CA VAL A 36 7.50 -9.80 32.82
C VAL A 36 6.07 -9.31 32.61
N TYR A 37 5.84 -8.53 31.57
CA TYR A 37 4.50 -8.15 31.14
C TYR A 37 3.91 -9.33 30.34
N GLU A 38 2.91 -10.00 30.89
CA GLU A 38 2.09 -10.95 30.15
C GLU A 38 1.20 -10.13 29.19
N LEU A 39 1.44 -10.24 27.89
CA LEU A 39 0.52 -9.70 26.89
C LEU A 39 -0.79 -10.51 26.91
N ASP A 40 -1.92 -9.82 26.92
CA ASP A 40 -3.22 -10.49 26.82
C ASP A 40 -3.30 -11.34 25.55
N THR A 41 -3.93 -12.49 25.63
CA THR A 41 -4.33 -13.27 24.47
C THR A 41 -5.48 -12.53 23.76
N ILE A 42 -5.36 -12.34 22.47
CA ILE A 42 -6.35 -11.61 21.66
C ILE A 42 -7.16 -12.56 20.80
N TYR A 43 -8.39 -12.16 20.49
CA TYR A 43 -9.24 -12.88 19.54
C TYR A 43 -10.06 -11.93 18.68
N ALA A 44 -10.30 -12.34 17.43
CA ALA A 44 -11.22 -11.63 16.54
C ALA A 44 -11.72 -12.51 15.40
N LEU A 45 -12.77 -12.03 14.74
CA LEU A 45 -13.21 -12.53 13.43
C LEU A 45 -12.19 -12.10 12.37
N SER A 46 -11.50 -13.06 11.74
CA SER A 46 -10.48 -12.81 10.71
C SER A 46 -11.00 -12.91 9.26
N SER A 47 -12.19 -13.50 9.06
CA SER A 47 -12.89 -13.49 7.77
C SER A 47 -13.80 -12.27 7.65
N ALA A 48 -14.27 -11.96 6.43
CA ALA A 48 -15.24 -10.89 6.22
C ALA A 48 -16.48 -11.06 7.12
N SER A 49 -17.02 -9.95 7.59
CA SER A 49 -18.27 -9.94 8.37
C SER A 49 -19.49 -10.24 7.48
N GLY A 50 -20.53 -10.81 8.09
CA GLY A 50 -21.79 -11.09 7.40
C GLY A 50 -22.08 -12.57 7.27
N LYS A 51 -23.02 -12.93 6.38
CA LYS A 51 -23.48 -14.31 6.18
C LYS A 51 -22.55 -15.06 5.24
N ALA A 52 -21.92 -16.13 5.71
CA ALA A 52 -21.00 -16.95 4.92
C ALA A 52 -21.19 -18.44 5.24
N GLY A 53 -20.64 -19.33 4.42
CA GLY A 53 -20.60 -20.77 4.73
C GLY A 53 -19.67 -21.08 5.90
N VAL A 54 -18.54 -20.36 5.98
CA VAL A 54 -17.51 -20.50 7.02
C VAL A 54 -17.08 -19.13 7.50
N ALA A 55 -16.85 -19.00 8.80
CA ALA A 55 -16.19 -17.86 9.44
C ALA A 55 -14.95 -18.34 10.18
N VAL A 56 -13.86 -17.55 10.14
CA VAL A 56 -12.61 -17.86 10.84
C VAL A 56 -12.46 -16.90 12.01
N ILE A 57 -12.43 -17.43 13.21
CA ILE A 57 -12.09 -16.68 14.43
C ILE A 57 -10.68 -17.07 14.83
N ARG A 58 -9.80 -16.07 14.94
CA ARG A 58 -8.40 -16.25 15.31
C ARG A 58 -8.19 -15.85 16.75
N ILE A 59 -7.38 -16.62 17.46
CA ILE A 59 -6.93 -16.39 18.83
C ILE A 59 -5.41 -16.43 18.83
N SER A 60 -4.72 -15.43 19.39
CA SER A 60 -3.25 -15.35 19.44
C SER A 60 -2.78 -14.93 20.82
N GLY A 61 -1.74 -15.59 21.33
CA GLY A 61 -1.11 -15.31 22.61
C GLY A 61 -0.90 -16.56 23.46
N ASP A 62 -0.28 -16.39 24.62
CA ASP A 62 0.15 -17.49 25.52
C ASP A 62 -1.01 -18.36 26.01
N HIS A 63 -2.22 -17.82 26.06
CA HIS A 63 -3.40 -18.55 26.52
C HIS A 63 -4.28 -19.10 25.37
N ALA A 64 -3.83 -19.07 24.11
CA ALA A 64 -4.62 -19.54 22.96
C ALA A 64 -5.04 -21.01 23.08
N ASP A 65 -4.13 -21.87 23.54
CA ASP A 65 -4.41 -23.29 23.81
C ASP A 65 -5.41 -23.47 24.95
N SER A 66 -5.28 -22.67 26.01
CA SER A 66 -6.22 -22.68 27.14
C SER A 66 -7.63 -22.24 26.73
N CYS A 67 -7.73 -21.22 25.84
CA CYS A 67 -9.00 -20.79 25.26
C CYS A 67 -9.69 -21.95 24.53
N LEU A 68 -8.96 -22.67 23.69
CA LEU A 68 -9.47 -23.82 22.98
C LEU A 68 -9.96 -24.94 23.92
N GLN A 69 -9.18 -25.25 24.97
CA GLN A 69 -9.56 -26.27 25.94
C GLN A 69 -10.85 -25.92 26.69
N GLN A 70 -11.02 -24.65 27.08
CA GLN A 70 -12.22 -24.19 27.78
C GLN A 70 -13.45 -24.21 26.88
N LEU A 71 -13.31 -23.82 25.62
CA LEU A 71 -14.41 -23.85 24.65
C LEU A 71 -14.77 -25.28 24.23
N SER A 72 -13.79 -26.16 24.03
CA SER A 72 -14.04 -27.53 23.55
C SER A 72 -14.31 -28.55 24.63
N LYS A 73 -14.16 -28.16 25.91
CA LYS A 73 -14.20 -29.08 27.07
C LYS A 73 -13.26 -30.28 26.92
N SER A 74 -12.19 -30.13 26.17
CA SER A 74 -11.22 -31.18 25.88
C SER A 74 -9.85 -30.79 26.46
N THR A 75 -9.23 -31.69 27.18
CA THR A 75 -7.86 -31.52 27.67
C THR A 75 -6.81 -31.84 26.61
N THR A 76 -7.20 -32.55 25.54
CA THR A 76 -6.30 -32.91 24.44
C THR A 76 -6.32 -31.87 23.33
N LEU A 77 -5.16 -31.27 23.08
CA LEU A 77 -4.97 -30.33 21.98
C LEU A 77 -4.85 -31.05 20.63
N PRO A 78 -5.34 -30.46 19.53
CA PRO A 78 -5.09 -30.95 18.19
C PRO A 78 -3.59 -30.97 17.87
N ARG A 79 -3.17 -31.87 17.00
CA ARG A 79 -1.81 -31.82 16.45
C ARG A 79 -1.60 -30.51 15.69
N PRO A 80 -0.42 -29.87 15.83
CA PRO A 80 -0.12 -28.66 15.09
C PRO A 80 -0.36 -28.79 13.58
N ARG A 81 -1.03 -27.80 12.97
CA ARG A 81 -1.32 -27.72 11.53
C ARG A 81 -2.15 -28.87 10.97
N VAL A 82 -2.84 -29.61 11.84
CA VAL A 82 -3.78 -30.66 11.46
C VAL A 82 -5.18 -30.24 11.85
N ALA A 83 -6.08 -30.22 10.86
CA ALA A 83 -7.47 -29.87 11.08
C ALA A 83 -8.18 -30.93 11.96
N ALA A 84 -8.84 -30.48 13.00
CA ALA A 84 -9.58 -31.36 13.93
C ALA A 84 -10.98 -30.81 14.19
N LEU A 85 -12.00 -31.65 14.01
CA LEU A 85 -13.37 -31.27 14.36
C LEU A 85 -13.52 -31.21 15.88
N ARG A 86 -14.08 -30.12 16.40
CA ARG A 86 -14.36 -29.91 17.83
C ARG A 86 -15.74 -29.30 18.02
N LYS A 87 -16.45 -29.78 19.02
CA LYS A 87 -17.66 -29.13 19.51
C LYS A 87 -17.29 -27.98 20.42
N LEU A 88 -17.78 -26.80 20.11
CA LEU A 88 -17.57 -25.58 20.90
C LEU A 88 -18.73 -25.37 21.86
N TYR A 89 -18.42 -25.00 23.08
CA TYR A 89 -19.37 -24.75 24.14
C TYR A 89 -19.08 -23.43 24.83
N HIS A 90 -20.11 -22.75 25.26
CA HIS A 90 -19.97 -21.58 26.10
C HIS A 90 -19.35 -21.94 27.47
N PRO A 91 -18.27 -21.27 27.93
CA PRO A 91 -17.54 -21.65 29.13
C PRO A 91 -18.40 -21.57 30.40
N LYS A 92 -19.37 -20.65 30.51
CA LYS A 92 -20.26 -20.48 31.67
C LYS A 92 -21.55 -21.29 31.54
N THR A 93 -22.34 -21.07 30.47
CA THR A 93 -23.66 -21.68 30.31
C THR A 93 -23.59 -23.15 29.90
N LYS A 94 -22.46 -23.60 29.38
CA LYS A 94 -22.24 -24.94 28.82
C LYS A 94 -23.10 -25.26 27.60
N GLU A 95 -23.74 -24.26 27.02
CA GLU A 95 -24.49 -24.38 25.78
C GLU A 95 -23.59 -24.77 24.63
N HIS A 96 -24.07 -25.62 23.71
CA HIS A 96 -23.36 -25.96 22.49
C HIS A 96 -23.50 -24.82 21.48
N LEU A 97 -22.40 -24.28 21.02
CA LEU A 97 -22.34 -23.12 20.13
C LEU A 97 -22.24 -23.54 18.67
N ASP A 98 -21.33 -24.46 18.37
CA ASP A 98 -21.09 -24.93 17.00
C ASP A 98 -20.19 -26.17 16.97
N ASP A 99 -20.14 -26.84 15.84
CA ASP A 99 -19.16 -27.88 15.52
C ASP A 99 -18.13 -27.29 14.54
N ALA A 100 -16.97 -26.86 15.06
CA ALA A 100 -15.96 -26.12 14.32
C ALA A 100 -14.76 -26.98 13.93
N LEU A 101 -14.17 -26.66 12.78
CA LEU A 101 -12.85 -27.17 12.41
C LEU A 101 -11.80 -26.28 13.09
N VAL A 102 -10.87 -26.91 13.83
CA VAL A 102 -9.86 -26.19 14.59
C VAL A 102 -8.48 -26.46 14.01
N LEU A 103 -7.70 -25.39 13.84
CA LEU A 103 -6.29 -25.43 13.50
C LEU A 103 -5.47 -24.78 14.60
N ARG A 104 -4.30 -25.36 14.88
CA ARG A 104 -3.37 -24.88 15.90
C ARG A 104 -2.00 -24.62 15.28
N PHE A 105 -1.39 -23.46 15.59
CA PHE A 105 -0.07 -23.05 15.11
C PHE A 105 0.76 -22.63 16.34
N PRO A 106 1.61 -23.54 16.86
CA PRO A 106 2.43 -23.20 18.04
C PRO A 106 3.53 -22.19 17.68
N HIS A 107 3.89 -21.36 18.69
CA HIS A 107 5.09 -20.55 18.72
C HIS A 107 6.34 -21.36 18.33
N PRO A 108 7.33 -20.78 17.59
CA PRO A 108 7.31 -19.47 16.91
C PRO A 108 6.79 -19.55 15.47
N ASN A 109 6.28 -20.70 15.03
CA ASN A 109 5.92 -20.97 13.63
C ASN A 109 4.45 -20.65 13.34
N SER A 110 4.03 -19.42 13.66
CA SER A 110 2.69 -18.88 13.44
C SER A 110 2.80 -17.52 12.74
N PHE A 111 1.66 -16.91 12.41
CA PHE A 111 1.62 -15.59 11.78
C PHE A 111 2.15 -14.49 12.70
N THR A 112 1.67 -14.43 13.94
CA THR A 112 2.12 -13.45 14.94
C THR A 112 3.45 -13.81 15.61
N GLY A 113 3.94 -15.04 15.42
CA GLY A 113 5.05 -15.58 16.21
C GLY A 113 4.63 -16.14 17.59
N GLU A 114 3.38 -15.94 18.03
CA GLU A 114 2.78 -16.47 19.25
C GLU A 114 2.08 -17.80 19.01
N ASP A 115 1.54 -18.44 20.06
CA ASP A 115 0.60 -19.55 19.89
C ASP A 115 -0.69 -19.04 19.25
N ILE A 116 -1.11 -19.66 18.13
CA ILE A 116 -2.35 -19.32 17.42
C ILE A 116 -3.29 -20.53 17.39
N VAL A 117 -4.56 -20.24 17.64
CA VAL A 117 -5.70 -21.15 17.36
C VAL A 117 -6.66 -20.47 16.40
N GLU A 118 -7.03 -21.19 15.35
CA GLU A 118 -8.10 -20.77 14.43
C GLU A 118 -9.30 -21.69 14.58
N LEU A 119 -10.48 -21.06 14.77
CA LEU A 119 -11.78 -21.72 14.85
C LEU A 119 -12.52 -21.43 13.56
N HIS A 120 -12.69 -22.45 12.72
CA HIS A 120 -13.47 -22.36 11.48
C HIS A 120 -14.90 -22.81 11.79
N THR A 121 -15.76 -21.85 12.07
CA THR A 121 -17.17 -22.05 12.47
C THR A 121 -18.12 -21.88 11.28
N HIS A 122 -19.39 -22.21 11.47
CA HIS A 122 -20.41 -21.77 10.52
C HIS A 122 -20.52 -20.23 10.53
N GLY A 123 -20.59 -19.63 9.35
CA GLY A 123 -20.52 -18.17 9.16
C GLY A 123 -21.87 -17.47 9.35
N SER A 124 -22.72 -17.90 10.30
CA SER A 124 -23.91 -17.13 10.67
C SER A 124 -23.57 -16.09 11.72
N VAL A 125 -24.22 -14.92 11.67
CA VAL A 125 -24.01 -13.83 12.64
C VAL A 125 -24.21 -14.34 14.08
N ALA A 126 -25.21 -15.21 14.31
CA ALA A 126 -25.50 -15.75 15.63
C ALA A 126 -24.38 -16.66 16.16
N VAL A 127 -23.81 -17.53 15.33
CA VAL A 127 -22.69 -18.40 15.71
C VAL A 127 -21.44 -17.58 16.01
N VAL A 128 -21.08 -16.67 15.10
CA VAL A 128 -19.91 -15.80 15.28
C VAL A 128 -20.03 -14.98 16.57
N SER A 129 -21.16 -14.29 16.78
CA SER A 129 -21.40 -13.50 18.00
C SER A 129 -21.36 -14.36 19.26
N GLY A 130 -21.93 -15.57 19.23
CA GLY A 130 -21.93 -16.48 20.37
C GLY A 130 -20.53 -16.98 20.73
N VAL A 131 -19.68 -17.26 19.73
CA VAL A 131 -18.29 -17.69 19.97
C VAL A 131 -17.43 -16.53 20.48
N LEU A 132 -17.57 -15.32 19.89
CA LEU A 132 -16.84 -14.13 20.38
C LEU A 132 -17.26 -13.76 21.82
N GLU A 133 -18.55 -13.84 22.11
CA GLU A 133 -19.05 -13.64 23.49
C GLU A 133 -18.51 -14.70 24.44
N ALA A 134 -18.50 -15.97 24.04
CA ALA A 134 -17.92 -17.04 24.85
C ALA A 134 -16.44 -16.82 25.16
N LEU A 135 -15.66 -16.32 24.18
CA LEU A 135 -14.24 -15.97 24.35
C LEU A 135 -14.06 -14.81 25.35
N SER A 136 -14.96 -13.83 25.38
CA SER A 136 -14.89 -12.72 26.35
C SER A 136 -15.00 -13.17 27.81
N HIS A 137 -15.45 -14.40 28.05
CA HIS A 137 -15.53 -15.01 29.38
C HIS A 137 -14.31 -15.88 29.74
N VAL A 138 -13.35 -16.02 28.86
CA VAL A 138 -12.09 -16.73 29.13
C VAL A 138 -11.11 -15.74 29.79
N PRO A 139 -10.52 -16.11 30.95
CA PRO A 139 -9.50 -15.24 31.59
C PRO A 139 -8.31 -14.97 30.70
N HIS A 140 -7.72 -13.79 30.83
CA HIS A 140 -6.55 -13.32 30.06
C HIS A 140 -6.78 -13.29 28.54
N CYS A 141 -8.04 -13.11 28.12
CA CYS A 141 -8.44 -13.06 26.73
C CYS A 141 -9.33 -11.84 26.49
N ARG A 142 -9.00 -11.05 25.48
CA ARG A 142 -9.76 -9.87 25.08
C ARG A 142 -9.95 -9.80 23.55
N ALA A 143 -10.90 -9.00 23.13
CA ALA A 143 -11.03 -8.67 21.71
C ALA A 143 -9.78 -7.92 21.21
N ALA A 144 -9.35 -8.25 19.99
CA ALA A 144 -8.25 -7.57 19.31
C ALA A 144 -8.68 -6.18 18.85
N GLU A 145 -7.73 -5.27 18.79
CA GLU A 145 -7.84 -3.99 18.10
C GLU A 145 -7.60 -4.13 16.58
N SER A 146 -7.85 -3.06 15.82
CA SER A 146 -7.56 -3.05 14.39
C SER A 146 -6.07 -3.24 14.15
N GLY A 147 -5.70 -4.17 13.25
CA GLY A 147 -4.30 -4.43 12.89
C GLY A 147 -3.47 -5.17 13.95
N GLU A 148 -3.98 -5.46 15.15
CA GLU A 148 -3.18 -5.96 16.28
C GLU A 148 -2.47 -7.30 16.02
N PHE A 149 -3.05 -8.20 15.23
CA PHE A 149 -2.34 -9.44 14.84
C PHE A 149 -1.13 -9.15 13.96
N THR A 150 -1.25 -8.18 13.06
CA THR A 150 -0.15 -7.76 12.17
C THR A 150 0.91 -6.98 12.95
N GLU A 151 0.50 -6.15 13.91
CA GLU A 151 1.39 -5.45 14.82
C GLU A 151 2.25 -6.44 15.62
N ARG A 152 1.63 -7.48 16.22
CA ARG A 152 2.36 -8.54 16.93
C ARG A 152 3.31 -9.32 16.02
N ALA A 153 2.91 -9.54 14.75
CA ALA A 153 3.80 -10.16 13.77
C ALA A 153 5.02 -9.29 13.48
N PHE A 154 4.84 -7.96 13.39
CA PHE A 154 5.92 -7.00 13.24
C PHE A 154 6.84 -6.97 14.49
N ASP A 155 6.28 -6.84 15.68
CA ASP A 155 7.01 -6.81 16.94
C ASP A 155 7.82 -8.09 17.19
N ASN A 156 7.30 -9.24 16.77
CA ASN A 156 7.97 -10.53 16.82
C ASN A 156 8.92 -10.78 15.63
N ASN A 157 9.22 -9.77 14.82
CA ASN A 157 10.10 -9.85 13.66
C ASN A 157 9.71 -10.95 12.67
N LYS A 158 8.41 -11.22 12.51
CA LYS A 158 7.90 -12.15 11.48
C LYS A 158 7.80 -11.48 10.13
N ILE A 159 7.51 -10.19 10.12
CA ILE A 159 7.40 -9.31 8.96
C ILE A 159 8.03 -7.96 9.28
N ASP A 160 8.60 -7.29 8.28
CA ASP A 160 9.09 -5.91 8.36
C ASP A 160 7.99 -4.90 7.98
N LEU A 161 8.27 -3.59 8.12
CA LEU A 161 7.29 -2.56 7.82
C LEU A 161 6.88 -2.54 6.33
N VAL A 162 7.81 -2.85 5.41
CA VAL A 162 7.53 -2.93 3.97
C VAL A 162 6.57 -4.08 3.67
N GLN A 163 6.74 -5.21 4.36
CA GLN A 163 5.84 -6.38 4.25
C GLN A 163 4.48 -6.11 4.88
N VAL A 164 4.41 -5.36 6.01
CA VAL A 164 3.14 -4.91 6.62
C VAL A 164 2.36 -4.05 5.63
N GLU A 165 3.03 -3.09 4.97
CA GLU A 165 2.44 -2.26 3.92
C GLU A 165 1.97 -3.10 2.73
N GLY A 166 2.79 -4.09 2.31
CA GLY A 166 2.43 -5.04 1.25
C GLY A 166 1.20 -5.88 1.60
N LEU A 167 1.05 -6.29 2.87
CA LEU A 167 -0.13 -6.99 3.34
C LEU A 167 -1.39 -6.10 3.28
N ALA A 168 -1.29 -4.83 3.70
CA ALA A 168 -2.38 -3.87 3.60
C ALA A 168 -2.82 -3.67 2.14
N ASP A 169 -1.85 -3.48 1.24
CA ASP A 169 -2.09 -3.29 -0.18
C ASP A 169 -2.68 -4.56 -0.83
N LEU A 170 -2.27 -5.77 -0.38
CA LEU A 170 -2.85 -7.03 -0.86
C LEU A 170 -4.31 -7.21 -0.45
N LEU A 171 -4.65 -6.81 0.77
CA LEU A 171 -6.03 -6.89 1.28
C LEU A 171 -6.96 -5.89 0.62
N SER A 172 -6.45 -4.76 0.15
CA SER A 172 -7.20 -3.72 -0.55
C SER A 172 -7.11 -3.80 -2.08
N ALA A 173 -6.33 -4.76 -2.62
CA ALA A 173 -6.16 -4.91 -4.07
C ALA A 173 -7.46 -5.28 -4.77
N GLU A 174 -7.86 -4.50 -5.75
CA GLU A 174 -9.08 -4.65 -6.56
C GLU A 174 -8.78 -5.11 -8.00
N THR A 175 -7.48 -5.04 -8.39
CA THR A 175 -7.04 -5.41 -9.73
C THR A 175 -5.88 -6.41 -9.68
N GLU A 176 -5.69 -7.13 -10.79
CA GLU A 176 -4.62 -8.12 -10.93
C GLU A 176 -3.21 -7.50 -10.79
N ALA A 177 -3.04 -6.32 -11.34
CA ALA A 177 -1.77 -5.59 -11.27
C ALA A 177 -1.45 -5.17 -9.81
N GLN A 178 -2.44 -4.66 -9.06
CA GLN A 178 -2.29 -4.35 -7.63
C GLN A 178 -1.97 -5.61 -6.82
N ARG A 179 -2.71 -6.70 -7.03
CA ARG A 179 -2.46 -7.97 -6.35
C ARG A 179 -1.04 -8.47 -6.59
N SER A 180 -0.59 -8.45 -7.84
CA SER A 180 0.76 -8.92 -8.21
C SER A 180 1.85 -8.08 -7.55
N GLN A 181 1.70 -6.74 -7.55
CA GLN A 181 2.65 -5.83 -6.92
C GLN A 181 2.67 -6.00 -5.38
N ALA A 182 1.50 -6.08 -4.76
CA ALA A 182 1.38 -6.28 -3.31
C ALA A 182 1.99 -7.61 -2.85
N LEU A 183 1.85 -8.69 -3.63
CA LEU A 183 2.50 -9.97 -3.35
C LEU A 183 4.02 -9.89 -3.43
N ARG A 184 4.58 -9.16 -4.39
CA ARG A 184 6.04 -8.93 -4.49
C ARG A 184 6.56 -8.15 -3.28
N GLN A 185 5.81 -7.17 -2.81
CA GLN A 185 6.17 -6.42 -1.62
C GLN A 185 6.09 -7.29 -0.36
N LEU A 186 5.05 -8.11 -0.24
CA LEU A 186 4.85 -9.02 0.88
C LEU A 186 5.86 -10.18 0.88
N SER A 187 6.41 -10.61 -0.29
CA SER A 187 7.45 -11.65 -0.36
C SER A 187 8.75 -11.23 0.32
N GLY A 188 8.99 -9.92 0.48
CA GLY A 188 10.18 -9.38 1.10
C GLY A 188 11.26 -8.92 0.12
N ASP A 189 11.08 -9.13 -1.19
CA ASP A 189 12.11 -8.79 -2.22
C ASP A 189 12.58 -7.34 -2.11
N ILE A 190 11.65 -6.39 -1.86
CA ILE A 190 11.96 -4.97 -1.70
C ILE A 190 12.66 -4.72 -0.36
N GLY A 191 12.20 -5.35 0.71
CA GLY A 191 12.81 -5.27 2.03
C GLY A 191 14.25 -5.76 2.02
N GLU A 192 14.56 -6.87 1.32
CA GLU A 192 15.91 -7.40 1.17
C GLU A 192 16.84 -6.41 0.44
N ILE A 193 16.38 -5.71 -0.58
CA ILE A 193 17.14 -4.66 -1.27
C ILE A 193 17.52 -3.54 -0.28
N TYR A 194 16.54 -3.02 0.46
CA TYR A 194 16.77 -1.94 1.41
C TYR A 194 17.64 -2.37 2.59
N GLU A 195 17.50 -3.59 3.07
CA GLU A 195 18.36 -4.15 4.12
C GLU A 195 19.80 -4.31 3.62
N SER A 196 20.01 -4.79 2.39
CA SER A 196 21.32 -4.86 1.76
C SER A 196 22.00 -3.50 1.63
N TRP A 197 21.24 -2.46 1.24
CA TRP A 197 21.72 -1.09 1.19
C TRP A 197 22.10 -0.58 2.58
N ARG A 198 21.24 -0.80 3.57
CA ARG A 198 21.50 -0.41 4.96
C ARG A 198 22.76 -1.08 5.52
N ASP A 199 22.92 -2.40 5.31
CA ASP A 199 24.09 -3.15 5.75
C ASP A 199 25.38 -2.65 5.08
N SER A 200 25.30 -2.26 3.82
CA SER A 200 26.39 -1.65 3.09
C SER A 200 26.78 -0.28 3.70
N LEU A 201 25.79 0.55 4.00
CA LEU A 201 26.01 1.86 4.65
C LEU A 201 26.60 1.74 6.06
N VAL A 202 26.08 0.79 6.86
CA VAL A 202 26.59 0.53 8.23
C VAL A 202 28.09 0.13 8.18
N LYS A 203 28.49 -0.68 7.17
CA LYS A 203 29.91 -1.03 6.98
C LYS A 203 30.74 0.19 6.60
N CYS A 204 30.26 1.03 5.68
CA CYS A 204 30.95 2.24 5.28
C CYS A 204 31.08 3.22 6.47
N LEU A 205 30.02 3.41 7.27
CA LEU A 205 30.04 4.21 8.48
C LEU A 205 31.08 3.69 9.48
N ALA A 206 31.13 2.37 9.72
CA ALA A 206 32.11 1.79 10.62
C ALA A 206 33.56 2.02 10.17
N TYR A 207 33.85 2.00 8.86
CA TYR A 207 35.16 2.36 8.35
C TYR A 207 35.46 3.84 8.55
N THR A 208 34.50 4.74 8.33
CA THR A 208 34.65 6.18 8.52
C THR A 208 34.89 6.53 10.00
N GLU A 209 34.16 5.92 10.92
CA GLU A 209 34.37 6.08 12.37
C GLU A 209 35.71 5.53 12.81
N ALA A 210 36.16 4.42 12.26
CA ALA A 210 37.49 3.88 12.55
C ALA A 210 38.60 4.83 12.09
N MET A 211 38.46 5.52 10.96
CA MET A 211 39.40 6.55 10.50
C MET A 211 39.44 7.75 11.43
N ILE A 212 38.32 8.15 12.05
CA ILE A 212 38.27 9.23 13.04
C ILE A 212 38.99 8.83 14.35
N ASP A 213 38.71 7.59 14.81
CA ASP A 213 39.20 7.13 16.12
C ASP A 213 40.68 6.73 16.11
N PHE A 214 41.22 6.26 14.97
CA PHE A 214 42.56 5.67 14.87
C PHE A 214 43.46 6.37 13.83
N GLY A 215 43.02 7.47 13.17
CA GLY A 215 43.69 8.12 12.05
C GLY A 215 45.08 8.71 12.33
N ASP A 216 45.47 8.89 13.59
CA ASP A 216 46.74 9.54 13.96
C ASP A 216 47.85 8.55 14.41
N ASP A 217 47.53 7.27 14.68
CA ASP A 217 48.48 6.41 15.41
C ASP A 217 48.79 5.04 14.80
N GLU A 218 48.08 4.55 13.76
CA GLU A 218 48.33 3.20 13.20
C GLU A 218 48.17 3.16 11.65
N ASP A 219 49.24 2.73 10.97
CA ASP A 219 49.29 2.40 9.53
C ASP A 219 48.36 1.27 9.09
N ASP A 220 47.51 0.75 9.99
CA ASP A 220 46.68 -0.46 9.75
C ASP A 220 45.28 -0.19 9.18
N VAL A 221 44.73 1.02 9.28
CA VAL A 221 43.52 1.40 8.49
C VAL A 221 44.00 2.05 7.21
N THR A 222 44.35 1.24 6.23
CA THR A 222 44.95 1.70 5.00
C THR A 222 43.99 2.62 4.23
N ASP A 223 44.53 3.70 3.64
CA ASP A 223 43.84 4.59 2.69
C ASP A 223 43.02 3.78 1.66
N ALA A 224 43.54 2.60 1.26
CA ALA A 224 42.89 1.68 0.35
C ALA A 224 41.55 1.12 0.90
N ALA A 225 41.42 0.88 2.22
CA ALA A 225 40.17 0.40 2.82
C ALA A 225 39.11 1.50 2.83
N TYR A 226 39.52 2.75 3.12
CA TYR A 226 38.65 3.90 3.08
C TYR A 226 38.20 4.23 1.65
N GLU A 227 39.13 4.23 0.69
CA GLU A 227 38.78 4.40 -0.73
C GLU A 227 37.80 3.32 -1.22
N SER A 228 37.94 2.10 -0.75
CA SER A 228 36.98 1.03 -1.03
C SER A 228 35.59 1.36 -0.45
N ALA A 229 35.49 1.93 0.75
CA ALA A 229 34.25 2.39 1.35
C ALA A 229 33.62 3.53 0.53
N VAL A 230 34.40 4.54 0.13
CA VAL A 230 33.94 5.65 -0.73
C VAL A 230 33.40 5.12 -2.07
N ASN A 231 34.08 4.16 -2.69
CA ASN A 231 33.60 3.54 -3.93
C ASN A 231 32.29 2.75 -3.74
N ARG A 232 32.13 2.08 -2.60
CA ARG A 232 30.85 1.39 -2.27
C ARG A 232 29.72 2.40 -2.12
N VAL A 233 29.97 3.53 -1.46
CA VAL A 233 28.96 4.61 -1.33
C VAL A 233 28.57 5.14 -2.72
N ARG A 234 29.52 5.31 -3.64
CA ARG A 234 29.23 5.75 -5.02
C ARG A 234 28.34 4.75 -5.76
N VAL A 235 28.67 3.47 -5.71
CA VAL A 235 27.87 2.41 -6.35
C VAL A 235 26.46 2.37 -5.73
N LEU A 236 26.36 2.55 -4.42
CA LEU A 236 25.07 2.57 -3.73
C LEU A 236 24.23 3.79 -4.12
N ALA A 237 24.84 4.98 -4.17
CA ALA A 237 24.18 6.20 -4.63
C ALA A 237 23.61 6.06 -6.05
N ASP A 238 24.39 5.44 -6.95
CA ASP A 238 23.93 5.16 -8.33
C ASP A 238 22.80 4.14 -8.37
N SER A 239 22.85 3.11 -7.51
CA SER A 239 21.77 2.12 -7.38
C SER A 239 20.46 2.78 -6.87
N ILE A 240 20.53 3.60 -5.82
CA ILE A 240 19.38 4.33 -5.28
C ILE A 240 18.83 5.32 -6.32
N ARG A 241 19.70 6.02 -7.06
CA ARG A 241 19.31 6.96 -8.12
C ARG A 241 18.56 6.24 -9.24
N GLY A 242 19.05 5.06 -9.66
CA GLY A 242 18.37 4.21 -10.62
C GLY A 242 16.99 3.74 -10.12
N HIS A 243 16.91 3.36 -8.84
CA HIS A 243 15.65 2.94 -8.22
C HIS A 243 14.62 4.09 -8.12
N LEU A 244 15.06 5.31 -7.84
CA LEU A 244 14.22 6.50 -7.82
C LEU A 244 13.73 6.94 -9.21
N ALA A 245 14.40 6.50 -10.28
CA ALA A 245 14.03 6.82 -11.67
C ALA A 245 12.85 5.98 -12.22
N ASP A 246 12.08 5.33 -11.35
CA ASP A 246 10.94 4.46 -11.68
C ASP A 246 9.71 5.18 -12.27
N GLY A 247 9.76 6.53 -12.39
CA GLY A 247 8.66 7.35 -12.91
C GLY A 247 7.38 7.31 -12.05
N ARG A 248 7.50 7.00 -10.74
CA ARG A 248 6.40 6.87 -9.78
C ARG A 248 5.39 5.76 -10.12
N ARG A 249 5.76 4.81 -10.97
CA ARG A 249 4.86 3.77 -11.47
C ARG A 249 4.25 2.91 -10.35
N GLY A 250 5.02 2.59 -9.32
CA GLY A 250 4.53 1.82 -8.17
C GLY A 250 3.48 2.57 -7.36
N GLU A 251 3.68 3.86 -7.15
CA GLU A 251 2.73 4.73 -6.46
C GLU A 251 1.43 4.88 -7.29
N ILE A 252 1.55 5.12 -8.61
CA ILE A 252 0.42 5.21 -9.54
C ILE A 252 -0.33 3.87 -9.60
N LEU A 253 0.37 2.75 -9.66
CA LEU A 253 -0.25 1.43 -9.67
C LEU A 253 -1.03 1.16 -8.38
N ARG A 254 -0.49 1.58 -7.24
CA ARG A 254 -1.15 1.44 -5.93
C ARG A 254 -2.38 2.31 -5.83
N SER A 255 -2.28 3.61 -6.14
CA SER A 255 -3.38 4.59 -6.01
C SER A 255 -4.41 4.53 -7.13
N GLY A 256 -4.06 3.93 -8.26
CA GLY A 256 -4.82 3.95 -9.51
C GLY A 256 -4.41 5.12 -10.42
N VAL A 257 -4.39 4.84 -11.72
CA VAL A 257 -4.10 5.84 -12.77
C VAL A 257 -5.20 6.88 -12.79
N GLN A 258 -4.84 8.14 -12.55
CA GLN A 258 -5.78 9.25 -12.54
C GLN A 258 -6.10 9.69 -13.98
N VAL A 259 -7.38 9.57 -14.38
CA VAL A 259 -7.86 9.96 -15.70
C VAL A 259 -8.84 11.12 -15.58
N ALA A 260 -8.51 12.27 -16.16
CA ALA A 260 -9.41 13.42 -16.20
C ALA A 260 -10.14 13.50 -17.55
N ILE A 261 -11.48 13.62 -17.52
CA ILE A 261 -12.26 13.89 -18.72
C ILE A 261 -12.48 15.40 -18.82
N LEU A 262 -11.89 16.01 -19.86
CA LEU A 262 -11.90 17.44 -20.12
C LEU A 262 -12.75 17.75 -21.36
N GLY A 263 -13.27 18.97 -21.46
CA GLY A 263 -14.01 19.42 -22.64
C GLY A 263 -15.14 20.41 -22.27
N PRO A 264 -15.72 21.08 -23.27
CA PRO A 264 -16.76 22.08 -23.04
C PRO A 264 -18.03 21.49 -22.42
N PRO A 265 -18.92 22.32 -21.88
CA PRO A 265 -20.25 21.89 -21.47
C PRO A 265 -20.97 21.14 -22.59
N ASN A 266 -21.79 20.15 -22.25
CA ASN A 266 -22.57 19.34 -23.17
C ASN A 266 -21.79 18.51 -24.20
N ALA A 267 -20.47 18.35 -24.08
CA ALA A 267 -19.68 17.44 -24.90
C ALA A 267 -20.01 15.96 -24.69
N GLY A 268 -20.64 15.61 -23.55
CA GLY A 268 -21.05 14.25 -23.20
C GLY A 268 -20.17 13.58 -22.14
N LYS A 269 -19.36 14.35 -21.39
CA LYS A 269 -18.43 13.85 -20.36
C LYS A 269 -19.12 12.95 -19.32
N SER A 270 -20.16 13.44 -18.68
CA SER A 270 -20.93 12.68 -17.68
C SER A 270 -21.66 11.47 -18.32
N SER A 271 -22.02 11.54 -19.60
CA SER A 271 -22.60 10.39 -20.30
C SER A 271 -21.55 9.28 -20.48
N LEU A 272 -20.33 9.64 -20.89
CA LEU A 272 -19.23 8.69 -21.00
C LEU A 272 -18.90 8.07 -19.63
N LEU A 273 -18.77 8.89 -18.57
CA LEU A 273 -18.54 8.41 -17.23
C LEU A 273 -19.62 7.42 -16.76
N ASN A 274 -20.90 7.73 -16.99
CA ASN A 274 -22.02 6.86 -16.65
C ASN A 274 -22.01 5.54 -17.43
N ILE A 275 -21.57 5.54 -18.69
CA ILE A 275 -21.41 4.31 -19.46
C ILE A 275 -20.29 3.45 -18.87
N LEU A 276 -19.15 4.05 -18.55
CA LEU A 276 -18.03 3.36 -17.93
C LEU A 276 -18.40 2.79 -16.56
N ALA A 277 -19.12 3.55 -15.73
CA ALA A 277 -19.58 3.11 -14.42
C ALA A 277 -20.58 1.94 -14.45
N ARG A 278 -21.30 1.75 -15.56
CA ARG A 278 -22.26 0.62 -15.72
C ARG A 278 -21.64 -0.64 -16.31
N ARG A 279 -20.38 -0.59 -16.71
CA ARG A 279 -19.68 -1.77 -17.26
C ARG A 279 -19.29 -2.74 -16.15
N PRO A 280 -19.13 -4.03 -16.46
CA PRO A 280 -18.60 -5.02 -15.52
C PRO A 280 -17.18 -4.68 -15.00
N ALA A 281 -16.48 -3.79 -15.71
CA ALA A 281 -15.17 -3.27 -15.32
C ALA A 281 -15.24 -2.23 -14.18
N ALA A 282 -16.42 -1.71 -13.81
CA ALA A 282 -16.56 -0.81 -12.69
C ALA A 282 -16.32 -1.57 -11.37
N ILE A 283 -15.40 -1.05 -10.57
CA ILE A 283 -15.11 -1.59 -9.24
C ILE A 283 -16.21 -1.13 -8.32
N VAL A 284 -16.96 -2.09 -7.75
CA VAL A 284 -17.98 -1.79 -6.76
C VAL A 284 -17.30 -1.60 -5.41
N SER A 285 -16.82 -0.39 -5.14
CA SER A 285 -16.31 -0.06 -3.81
C SER A 285 -17.46 0.00 -2.82
N SER A 286 -17.32 -0.69 -1.69
CA SER A 286 -18.25 -0.61 -0.55
C SER A 286 -18.14 0.73 0.20
N ILE A 287 -17.17 1.57 -0.13
CA ILE A 287 -16.98 2.89 0.44
C ILE A 287 -17.74 3.88 -0.45
N ALA A 288 -18.97 4.22 -0.04
CA ALA A 288 -19.71 5.32 -0.66
C ALA A 288 -18.87 6.61 -0.49
N GLY A 289 -18.44 7.17 -1.62
CA GLY A 289 -17.57 8.34 -1.65
C GLY A 289 -18.15 9.53 -0.85
N THR A 290 -17.37 10.02 0.07
CA THR A 290 -17.67 11.15 0.95
C THR A 290 -17.24 12.48 0.38
N THR A 291 -17.18 12.67 -0.96
CA THR A 291 -16.78 13.95 -1.53
C THR A 291 -17.90 14.60 -2.33
N ARG A 292 -18.33 15.76 -1.86
CA ARG A 292 -19.35 16.63 -2.47
C ARG A 292 -18.88 17.33 -3.77
N ASP A 293 -17.63 17.12 -4.21
CA ASP A 293 -16.98 18.06 -5.13
C ASP A 293 -16.54 17.48 -6.49
N VAL A 294 -16.22 16.18 -6.64
CA VAL A 294 -15.86 15.56 -7.93
C VAL A 294 -16.40 14.12 -7.98
N VAL A 295 -17.08 13.77 -9.05
CA VAL A 295 -17.52 12.37 -9.26
C VAL A 295 -16.35 11.56 -9.77
N GLN A 296 -15.86 10.65 -8.94
CA GLN A 296 -14.80 9.70 -9.27
C GLN A 296 -15.37 8.30 -9.44
N VAL A 297 -14.96 7.61 -10.49
CA VAL A 297 -15.38 6.24 -10.76
C VAL A 297 -14.14 5.34 -10.84
N PRO A 298 -13.94 4.44 -9.87
CA PRO A 298 -12.89 3.45 -9.94
C PRO A 298 -13.25 2.35 -10.96
N LEU A 299 -12.32 2.02 -11.83
CA LEU A 299 -12.47 1.04 -12.90
C LEU A 299 -11.29 0.07 -12.92
N ASN A 300 -11.56 -1.17 -13.29
CA ASN A 300 -10.53 -2.13 -13.67
C ASN A 300 -10.44 -2.15 -15.20
N ILE A 301 -9.41 -1.54 -15.78
CA ILE A 301 -9.19 -1.50 -17.21
C ILE A 301 -8.02 -2.42 -17.57
N ALA A 302 -8.30 -3.53 -18.23
CA ALA A 302 -7.31 -4.54 -18.64
C ALA A 302 -6.43 -5.06 -17.47
N GLY A 303 -6.97 -5.14 -16.25
CA GLY A 303 -6.23 -5.58 -15.06
C GLY A 303 -5.53 -4.46 -14.29
N TYR A 304 -5.62 -3.21 -14.75
CA TYR A 304 -5.03 -2.04 -14.08
C TYR A 304 -6.10 -1.20 -13.37
N PRO A 305 -5.77 -0.61 -12.20
CA PRO A 305 -6.65 0.30 -11.50
C PRO A 305 -6.66 1.67 -12.18
N VAL A 306 -7.84 2.17 -12.51
CA VAL A 306 -8.03 3.47 -13.14
C VAL A 306 -9.11 4.25 -12.40
N ILE A 307 -8.84 5.50 -12.06
CA ILE A 307 -9.80 6.40 -11.42
C ILE A 307 -10.17 7.49 -12.43
N VAL A 308 -11.40 7.43 -12.93
CA VAL A 308 -11.89 8.43 -13.88
C VAL A 308 -12.64 9.51 -13.13
N SER A 309 -12.22 10.77 -13.31
CA SER A 309 -12.81 11.94 -12.71
C SER A 309 -13.56 12.78 -13.74
N ASP A 310 -14.85 13.14 -13.45
CA ASP A 310 -15.61 14.08 -14.25
C ASP A 310 -15.40 15.51 -13.73
N THR A 311 -14.85 16.37 -14.59
CA THR A 311 -14.64 17.79 -14.26
C THR A 311 -15.92 18.64 -14.34
N ALA A 312 -17.04 18.09 -14.85
CA ALA A 312 -18.32 18.77 -15.03
C ALA A 312 -19.37 18.42 -13.96
N GLY A 313 -19.08 17.57 -12.97
CA GLY A 313 -20.04 16.97 -12.03
C GLY A 313 -20.66 17.87 -10.96
N LEU A 314 -20.50 19.20 -11.04
CA LEU A 314 -21.19 20.16 -10.17
C LEU A 314 -22.38 20.76 -10.91
N ARG A 315 -23.56 20.49 -10.38
CA ARG A 315 -24.84 21.05 -10.87
C ARG A 315 -24.71 22.55 -11.13
N GLU A 316 -25.08 22.94 -12.36
CA GLU A 316 -25.24 24.32 -12.80
C GLU A 316 -26.09 25.10 -11.78
N THR A 317 -25.46 26.07 -11.12
CA THR A 317 -26.16 27.24 -10.59
C THR A 317 -25.49 28.46 -11.19
N GLU A 318 -26.30 29.27 -11.85
CA GLU A 318 -25.89 30.39 -12.67
C GLU A 318 -25.07 31.45 -11.90
N ASP A 319 -24.11 32.06 -12.62
CA ASP A 319 -23.49 33.38 -12.39
C ASP A 319 -22.18 33.55 -11.61
N ILE A 320 -21.59 32.59 -10.89
CA ILE A 320 -20.20 32.75 -10.36
C ILE A 320 -19.31 31.54 -10.65
N VAL A 321 -19.89 30.50 -11.19
CA VAL A 321 -19.39 29.13 -11.24
C VAL A 321 -18.47 28.84 -12.44
N GLU A 322 -18.52 29.65 -13.52
CA GLU A 322 -17.74 29.37 -14.74
C GLU A 322 -16.22 29.49 -14.51
N LYS A 323 -15.78 30.52 -13.77
CA LYS A 323 -14.35 30.69 -13.47
C LYS A 323 -13.81 29.63 -12.50
N GLU A 324 -14.62 29.25 -11.52
CA GLU A 324 -14.22 28.23 -10.54
C GLU A 324 -14.24 26.82 -11.17
N GLY A 325 -15.17 26.55 -12.09
CA GLY A 325 -15.22 25.32 -12.87
C GLY A 325 -14.00 25.16 -13.81
N VAL A 326 -13.55 26.24 -14.44
CA VAL A 326 -12.34 26.22 -15.29
C VAL A 326 -11.09 25.99 -14.44
N LEU A 327 -10.95 26.64 -13.30
CA LEU A 327 -9.81 26.43 -12.38
C LEU A 327 -9.75 25.00 -11.86
N ARG A 328 -10.87 24.42 -11.48
CA ARG A 328 -10.96 23.01 -11.03
C ARG A 328 -10.65 22.05 -12.16
N ALA A 329 -11.14 22.30 -13.37
CA ALA A 329 -10.79 21.47 -14.53
C ALA A 329 -9.29 21.52 -14.85
N GLN A 330 -8.67 22.70 -14.74
CA GLN A 330 -7.22 22.86 -14.88
C GLN A 330 -6.45 22.11 -13.81
N GLN A 331 -6.94 22.14 -12.56
CA GLN A 331 -6.31 21.41 -11.48
C GLN A 331 -6.44 19.89 -11.65
N CYS A 332 -7.63 19.39 -11.99
CA CYS A 332 -7.83 17.98 -12.30
C CYS A 332 -6.96 17.52 -13.48
N ALA A 333 -6.76 18.38 -14.48
CA ALA A 333 -5.89 18.09 -15.62
C ALA A 333 -4.41 18.05 -15.23
N SER A 334 -3.98 18.94 -14.31
CA SER A 334 -2.58 18.95 -13.82
C SER A 334 -2.25 17.75 -12.95
N ASP A 335 -3.24 17.24 -12.23
CA ASP A 335 -3.09 16.12 -11.30
C ASP A 335 -3.33 14.76 -11.98
N ALA A 336 -3.86 14.76 -13.22
CA ALA A 336 -4.14 13.56 -13.98
C ALA A 336 -2.90 12.95 -14.63
N ASP A 337 -2.83 11.62 -14.62
CA ASP A 337 -1.82 10.85 -15.36
C ASP A 337 -2.14 10.77 -16.85
N ILE A 338 -3.43 10.75 -17.19
CA ILE A 338 -3.95 10.69 -18.56
C ILE A 338 -5.10 11.67 -18.71
N CYS A 339 -5.05 12.50 -19.76
CA CYS A 339 -6.14 13.39 -20.12
C CYS A 339 -6.99 12.81 -21.26
N VAL A 340 -8.31 12.79 -21.08
CA VAL A 340 -9.29 12.49 -22.12
C VAL A 340 -9.96 13.79 -22.53
N VAL A 341 -9.67 14.31 -23.72
CA VAL A 341 -10.27 15.55 -24.22
C VAL A 341 -11.48 15.21 -25.10
N MET A 342 -12.68 15.54 -24.60
CA MET A 342 -13.94 15.17 -25.23
C MET A 342 -14.65 16.38 -25.83
N MET A 343 -14.98 16.31 -27.11
CA MET A 343 -15.69 17.35 -27.88
C MET A 343 -16.93 16.79 -28.55
N ASP A 344 -17.90 17.66 -28.79
CA ASP A 344 -18.93 17.40 -29.77
C ASP A 344 -18.32 17.41 -31.15
N ILE A 345 -18.63 16.43 -31.99
CA ILE A 345 -18.06 16.32 -33.36
C ILE A 345 -18.34 17.57 -34.22
N GLN A 346 -19.47 18.24 -34.00
CA GLN A 346 -19.81 19.50 -34.68
C GLN A 346 -18.87 20.65 -34.26
N ASN A 347 -18.22 20.55 -33.10
CA ASN A 347 -17.30 21.55 -32.58
C ASN A 347 -15.84 21.05 -32.55
N ALA A 348 -15.51 20.08 -33.39
CA ALA A 348 -14.17 19.46 -33.41
C ALA A 348 -13.03 20.48 -33.62
N GLY A 349 -13.29 21.61 -34.31
CA GLY A 349 -12.32 22.68 -34.48
C GLY A 349 -11.79 23.30 -33.18
N LEU A 350 -12.51 23.17 -32.07
CA LEU A 350 -12.04 23.62 -30.77
C LEU A 350 -10.79 22.87 -30.27
N LEU A 351 -10.54 21.65 -30.74
CA LEU A 351 -9.32 20.91 -30.44
C LEU A 351 -8.05 21.62 -30.95
N HIS A 352 -8.15 22.49 -31.90
CA HIS A 352 -7.06 23.34 -32.40
C HIS A 352 -6.87 24.63 -31.58
N SER A 353 -7.81 24.94 -30.63
CA SER A 353 -7.66 26.10 -29.78
C SER A 353 -6.53 25.87 -28.77
N GLY A 354 -5.77 26.94 -28.46
CA GLY A 354 -4.65 26.81 -27.49
C GLY A 354 -5.06 26.31 -26.11
N GLU A 355 -6.35 26.46 -25.77
CA GLU A 355 -6.89 25.99 -24.48
C GLU A 355 -6.83 24.46 -24.35
N TYR A 356 -7.27 23.71 -25.37
CA TYR A 356 -7.31 22.25 -25.32
C TYR A 356 -6.07 21.57 -25.89
N GLN A 357 -5.32 22.27 -26.70
CA GLN A 357 -4.08 21.75 -27.29
C GLN A 357 -3.01 21.43 -26.23
N THR A 358 -3.00 22.17 -25.11
CA THR A 358 -2.09 21.92 -23.97
C THR A 358 -2.35 20.58 -23.27
N TYR A 359 -3.56 20.04 -23.37
CA TYR A 359 -3.94 18.76 -22.75
C TYR A 359 -3.77 17.56 -23.69
N LEU A 360 -3.49 17.80 -24.98
CA LEU A 360 -3.22 16.76 -25.99
C LEU A 360 -1.72 16.41 -26.01
N GLN A 361 -1.14 16.16 -24.82
CA GLN A 361 0.24 15.70 -24.69
C GLN A 361 0.37 14.20 -24.96
N ASP A 362 1.59 13.68 -24.91
CA ASP A 362 1.86 12.25 -25.12
C ASP A 362 1.04 11.40 -24.11
N GLY A 363 0.27 10.43 -24.64
CA GLY A 363 -0.63 9.58 -23.88
C GLY A 363 -2.07 10.10 -23.72
N ALA A 364 -2.39 11.33 -24.15
CA ALA A 364 -3.76 11.85 -24.13
C ALA A 364 -4.64 11.18 -25.18
N VAL A 365 -5.95 11.06 -24.89
CA VAL A 365 -6.97 10.53 -25.80
C VAL A 365 -7.94 11.62 -26.18
N ALA A 366 -8.05 11.94 -27.48
CA ALA A 366 -9.04 12.88 -27.98
C ALA A 366 -10.30 12.14 -28.45
N VAL A 367 -11.48 12.57 -28.01
CA VAL A 367 -12.77 11.93 -28.28
C VAL A 367 -13.73 12.93 -28.95
N LEU A 368 -14.19 12.60 -30.14
CA LEU A 368 -15.28 13.31 -30.84
C LEU A 368 -16.58 12.52 -30.59
N ASN A 369 -17.46 13.07 -29.80
CA ASN A 369 -18.73 12.44 -29.41
C ASN A 369 -19.89 12.93 -30.29
N LYS A 370 -21.03 12.27 -30.14
CA LYS A 370 -22.29 12.53 -30.84
C LYS A 370 -22.21 12.25 -32.36
N SER A 371 -21.48 11.21 -32.73
CA SER A 371 -21.42 10.74 -34.13
C SER A 371 -22.79 10.34 -34.70
N ASP A 372 -23.76 10.04 -33.82
CA ASP A 372 -25.17 9.78 -34.17
C ASP A 372 -25.91 10.98 -34.72
N GLN A 373 -25.38 12.21 -34.58
CA GLN A 373 -26.01 13.47 -35.05
C GLN A 373 -25.49 13.96 -36.40
N VAL A 374 -24.52 13.26 -37.01
CA VAL A 374 -23.86 13.64 -38.26
C VAL A 374 -23.79 12.45 -39.21
N VAL A 375 -23.74 12.72 -40.51
CA VAL A 375 -23.60 11.67 -41.53
C VAL A 375 -22.12 11.29 -41.73
N GLU A 376 -21.86 10.09 -42.22
CA GLU A 376 -20.50 9.53 -42.38
C GLU A 376 -19.56 10.41 -43.24
N SER A 377 -20.12 11.08 -44.27
CA SER A 377 -19.36 12.03 -45.10
C SER A 377 -18.89 13.29 -44.30
N GLU A 378 -19.66 13.75 -43.33
CA GLU A 378 -19.29 14.87 -42.47
C GLU A 378 -18.21 14.44 -41.46
N ILE A 379 -18.31 13.23 -40.93
CA ILE A 379 -17.28 12.65 -40.07
C ILE A 379 -15.94 12.61 -40.83
N ALA A 380 -15.94 12.11 -42.07
CA ALA A 380 -14.74 12.05 -42.90
C ALA A 380 -14.14 13.45 -43.16
N ALA A 381 -14.99 14.44 -43.46
CA ALA A 381 -14.56 15.83 -43.69
C ALA A 381 -13.95 16.45 -42.41
N VAL A 382 -14.52 16.18 -41.23
CA VAL A 382 -13.97 16.64 -39.95
C VAL A 382 -12.60 16.00 -39.69
N LEU A 383 -12.46 14.69 -39.91
CA LEU A 383 -11.19 13.99 -39.70
C LEU A 383 -10.09 14.47 -40.67
N GLU A 384 -10.43 14.93 -41.89
CA GLU A 384 -9.48 15.50 -42.85
C GLU A 384 -8.86 16.83 -42.36
N THR A 385 -9.48 17.54 -41.41
CA THR A 385 -8.95 18.79 -40.86
C THR A 385 -7.77 18.56 -39.91
N PHE A 386 -7.54 17.32 -39.45
CA PHE A 386 -6.47 16.94 -38.57
C PHE A 386 -5.31 16.29 -39.32
N ASP A 387 -4.07 16.52 -38.86
CA ASP A 387 -2.91 15.84 -39.42
C ASP A 387 -2.87 14.33 -39.05
N SER A 388 -1.99 13.56 -39.70
CA SER A 388 -1.91 12.10 -39.48
C SER A 388 -1.66 11.73 -38.05
N LYS A 389 -0.78 12.46 -37.32
CA LYS A 389 -0.45 12.20 -35.91
C LYS A 389 -1.63 12.49 -35.01
N GLN A 390 -2.35 13.56 -35.26
CA GLN A 390 -3.57 13.92 -34.53
C GLN A 390 -4.70 12.91 -34.76
N ARG A 391 -4.87 12.43 -36.03
CA ARG A 391 -5.89 11.41 -36.36
C ARG A 391 -5.67 10.11 -35.59
N ASP A 392 -4.44 9.70 -35.38
CA ASP A 392 -4.11 8.48 -34.59
C ASP A 392 -4.53 8.61 -33.12
N GLN A 393 -4.58 9.83 -32.60
CA GLN A 393 -5.04 10.12 -31.22
C GLN A 393 -6.56 10.31 -31.14
N LEU A 394 -7.23 10.69 -32.26
CA LEU A 394 -8.67 10.94 -32.30
C LEU A 394 -9.48 9.64 -32.29
N LEU A 395 -10.62 9.68 -31.61
CA LEU A 395 -11.61 8.62 -31.63
C LEU A 395 -13.01 9.22 -31.76
N VAL A 396 -13.77 8.73 -32.73
CA VAL A 396 -15.16 9.13 -32.97
C VAL A 396 -16.10 8.15 -32.29
N VAL A 397 -16.98 8.65 -31.38
CA VAL A 397 -17.88 7.82 -30.57
C VAL A 397 -19.32 8.36 -30.57
N SER A 398 -20.28 7.51 -30.22
CA SER A 398 -21.60 7.94 -29.78
C SER A 398 -21.90 7.37 -28.40
N CYS A 399 -21.98 8.23 -27.38
CA CYS A 399 -22.42 7.84 -26.07
C CYS A 399 -23.91 7.44 -26.00
N VAL A 400 -24.74 7.89 -26.94
CA VAL A 400 -26.18 7.56 -27.00
C VAL A 400 -26.39 6.15 -27.54
N GLU A 401 -25.74 5.84 -28.65
CA GLU A 401 -25.85 4.53 -29.35
C GLU A 401 -24.83 3.50 -28.83
N GLY A 402 -23.82 3.91 -28.07
CA GLY A 402 -22.75 3.05 -27.59
C GLY A 402 -21.67 2.73 -28.64
N ASN A 403 -21.69 3.42 -29.80
CA ASN A 403 -20.75 3.17 -30.90
C ASN A 403 -19.31 3.53 -30.49
N ASN A 404 -18.36 2.62 -30.80
CA ASN A 404 -16.92 2.78 -30.57
C ASN A 404 -16.50 2.99 -29.08
N ILE A 405 -17.40 2.74 -28.11
CA ILE A 405 -17.02 2.84 -26.69
C ILE A 405 -16.04 1.72 -26.29
N ASP A 406 -16.14 0.53 -26.90
CA ASP A 406 -15.16 -0.54 -26.67
C ASP A 406 -13.79 -0.15 -27.20
N VAL A 407 -13.72 0.47 -28.39
CA VAL A 407 -12.47 0.98 -28.96
C VAL A 407 -11.85 2.08 -28.08
N PHE A 408 -12.69 2.93 -27.45
CA PHE A 408 -12.23 3.91 -26.49
C PHE A 408 -11.60 3.22 -25.25
N VAL A 409 -12.25 2.20 -24.71
CA VAL A 409 -11.71 1.46 -23.55
C VAL A 409 -10.40 0.77 -23.90
N ASP A 410 -10.29 0.16 -25.08
CA ASP A 410 -9.04 -0.46 -25.54
C ASP A 410 -7.92 0.58 -25.72
N LYS A 411 -8.24 1.76 -26.26
CA LYS A 411 -7.27 2.85 -26.41
C LYS A 411 -6.81 3.39 -25.06
N LEU A 412 -7.73 3.55 -24.12
CA LEU A 412 -7.41 3.93 -22.74
C LEU A 412 -6.58 2.84 -22.06
N ALA A 413 -6.90 1.57 -22.25
CA ALA A 413 -6.12 0.44 -21.74
C ALA A 413 -4.66 0.47 -22.21
N ASN A 414 -4.45 0.76 -23.49
CA ASN A 414 -3.11 0.89 -24.07
C ASN A 414 -2.35 2.08 -23.44
N ALA A 415 -3.00 3.26 -23.31
CA ALA A 415 -2.39 4.43 -22.68
C ALA A 415 -2.01 4.17 -21.21
N VAL A 416 -2.86 3.47 -20.45
CA VAL A 416 -2.59 3.04 -19.09
C VAL A 416 -1.40 2.07 -19.04
N LYS A 417 -1.38 1.11 -19.97
CA LYS A 417 -0.30 0.13 -20.06
C LYS A 417 1.03 0.81 -20.37
N ASP A 418 1.09 1.69 -21.35
CA ASP A 418 2.30 2.43 -21.72
C ASP A 418 2.83 3.28 -20.54
N LYS A 419 1.93 3.87 -19.74
CA LYS A 419 2.27 4.63 -18.53
C LYS A 419 2.87 3.75 -17.44
N LEU A 420 2.39 2.51 -17.30
CA LEU A 420 2.76 1.58 -16.23
C LEU A 420 3.74 0.49 -16.68
N GLU A 421 4.02 0.37 -17.99
CA GLU A 421 4.90 -0.69 -18.50
C GLU A 421 6.31 -0.55 -17.92
N VAL A 422 6.67 -1.59 -17.18
CA VAL A 422 7.99 -1.76 -16.58
C VAL A 422 8.84 -2.48 -17.60
N SER A 423 10.02 -1.95 -17.93
CA SER A 423 11.00 -2.67 -18.74
C SER A 423 11.29 -4.03 -18.10
N ALA A 424 11.39 -5.07 -18.92
CA ALA A 424 11.66 -6.42 -18.44
C ALA A 424 13.01 -6.44 -17.68
N GLY A 425 12.97 -6.36 -16.35
CA GLY A 425 14.13 -6.23 -15.46
C GLY A 425 13.89 -5.39 -14.20
N ASP A 426 12.93 -4.46 -14.21
CA ASP A 426 12.59 -3.67 -13.03
C ASP A 426 11.63 -4.47 -12.12
N SER A 427 12.19 -5.21 -11.17
CA SER A 427 11.42 -6.11 -10.31
C SER A 427 10.85 -5.44 -9.06
N ALA A 428 11.38 -4.29 -8.65
CA ALA A 428 11.02 -3.62 -7.41
C ALA A 428 10.56 -2.18 -7.67
N LEU A 429 9.27 -1.88 -7.41
CA LEU A 429 8.70 -0.54 -7.55
C LEU A 429 8.54 0.11 -6.17
N ILE A 430 8.79 1.42 -6.10
CA ILE A 430 8.46 2.24 -4.94
C ILE A 430 6.94 2.45 -4.94
N THR A 431 6.25 1.90 -3.95
CA THR A 431 4.78 1.95 -3.87
C THR A 431 4.25 3.07 -2.99
N ARG A 432 5.12 3.69 -2.18
CA ARG A 432 4.75 4.71 -1.21
C ARG A 432 5.65 5.92 -1.28
N GLU A 433 5.04 7.10 -1.22
CA GLU A 433 5.73 8.39 -1.16
C GLU A 433 6.72 8.45 0.02
N ARG A 434 6.39 7.85 1.16
CA ARG A 434 7.28 7.75 2.33
C ARG A 434 8.62 7.07 1.99
N HIS A 435 8.60 6.00 1.20
CA HIS A 435 9.83 5.32 0.76
C HIS A 435 10.65 6.26 -0.13
N ARG A 436 9.99 6.91 -1.09
CA ARG A 436 10.63 7.85 -2.01
C ARG A 436 11.31 8.99 -1.26
N GLN A 437 10.60 9.62 -0.32
CA GLN A 437 11.14 10.73 0.48
C GLN A 437 12.37 10.31 1.28
N ASN A 438 12.32 9.16 1.96
CA ASN A 438 13.47 8.64 2.70
C ASN A 438 14.65 8.24 1.77
N LEU A 439 14.38 7.72 0.58
CA LEU A 439 15.43 7.43 -0.40
C LEU A 439 16.06 8.69 -0.97
N VAL A 440 15.27 9.75 -1.22
CA VAL A 440 15.79 11.06 -1.64
C VAL A 440 16.65 11.69 -0.54
N GLU A 441 16.22 11.61 0.72
CA GLU A 441 17.01 12.06 1.87
C GLU A 441 18.33 11.29 1.97
N CYS A 442 18.27 9.95 1.89
CA CYS A 442 19.44 9.08 1.87
C CYS A 442 20.40 9.49 0.74
N LEU A 443 19.91 9.61 -0.49
CA LEU A 443 20.72 9.99 -1.64
C LEU A 443 21.38 11.38 -1.45
N SER A 444 20.65 12.36 -0.90
CA SER A 444 21.19 13.68 -0.58
C SER A 444 22.36 13.60 0.42
N CYS A 445 22.25 12.73 1.44
CA CYS A 445 23.33 12.49 2.39
C CYS A 445 24.54 11.84 1.71
N LEU A 446 24.32 10.85 0.84
CA LEU A 446 25.40 10.20 0.10
C LEU A 446 26.11 11.15 -0.88
N ASP A 447 25.35 12.03 -1.55
CA ASP A 447 25.93 13.04 -2.45
C ASP A 447 26.78 14.05 -1.68
N ARG A 448 26.38 14.46 -0.46
CA ARG A 448 27.21 15.32 0.42
C ARG A 448 28.48 14.59 0.86
N PHE A 449 28.36 13.34 1.31
CA PHE A 449 29.52 12.49 1.64
C PHE A 449 30.51 12.39 0.46
N LEU A 450 30.02 12.16 -0.75
CA LEU A 450 30.85 12.01 -1.94
C LEU A 450 31.49 13.33 -2.42
N ALA A 451 30.91 14.47 -2.06
CA ALA A 451 31.47 15.78 -2.38
C ALA A 451 32.76 16.08 -1.58
N ASP A 452 32.81 15.65 -0.31
CA ASP A 452 34.01 15.80 0.53
C ASP A 452 34.13 14.63 1.53
N PRO A 453 34.55 13.45 1.07
CA PRO A 453 34.61 12.25 1.89
C PRO A 453 35.70 12.31 2.98
N TYR A 454 36.68 13.22 2.86
CA TYR A 454 37.82 13.32 3.78
C TYR A 454 37.60 14.28 4.96
N GLN A 455 36.49 15.02 5.01
CA GLN A 455 36.04 15.69 6.23
C GLN A 455 35.37 14.68 7.18
N SER A 456 36.19 13.89 7.83
CA SER A 456 35.79 12.63 8.49
C SER A 456 34.59 12.73 9.45
N GLU A 457 34.50 13.79 10.27
CA GLU A 457 33.38 13.97 11.20
C GLU A 457 32.07 14.28 10.48
N ILE A 458 32.08 15.13 9.44
CA ILE A 458 30.92 15.50 8.62
C ILE A 458 30.51 14.29 7.77
N ALA A 459 31.49 13.61 7.18
CA ALA A 459 31.28 12.40 6.38
C ALA A 459 30.62 11.27 7.20
N ALA A 460 31.06 11.07 8.46
CA ALA A 460 30.43 10.09 9.36
C ALA A 460 28.98 10.47 9.69
N GLU A 461 28.68 11.76 9.91
CA GLU A 461 27.31 12.22 10.17
C GLU A 461 26.41 12.04 8.96
N ASP A 462 26.88 12.36 7.74
CA ASP A 462 26.12 12.12 6.51
C ASP A 462 25.80 10.63 6.30
N LEU A 463 26.75 9.74 6.55
CA LEU A 463 26.50 8.29 6.48
C LEU A 463 25.53 7.83 7.58
N ARG A 464 25.60 8.40 8.78
CA ARG A 464 24.69 8.09 9.89
C ARG A 464 23.25 8.47 9.53
N GLN A 465 23.06 9.67 8.96
CA GLN A 465 21.76 10.13 8.48
C GLN A 465 21.23 9.26 7.33
N ALA A 466 22.09 8.84 6.40
CA ALA A 466 21.72 7.91 5.34
C ALA A 466 21.25 6.55 5.88
N VAL A 467 21.94 5.98 6.88
CA VAL A 467 21.53 4.73 7.57
C VAL A 467 20.18 4.91 8.26
N MET A 468 19.94 6.06 8.90
CA MET A 468 18.67 6.37 9.56
C MET A 468 17.52 6.48 8.54
N ALA A 469 17.75 7.12 7.40
CA ALA A 469 16.75 7.26 6.34
C ALA A 469 16.27 5.88 5.82
N ILE A 470 17.20 4.96 5.51
CA ILE A 470 16.84 3.58 5.15
C ILE A 470 16.19 2.83 6.33
N GLY A 471 16.67 3.07 7.57
CA GLY A 471 16.11 2.49 8.79
C GLY A 471 14.64 2.84 9.01
N ARG A 472 14.23 4.07 8.68
CA ARG A 472 12.83 4.50 8.71
C ARG A 472 11.96 3.77 7.69
N ILE A 473 12.49 3.43 6.51
CA ILE A 473 11.72 2.62 5.52
C ILE A 473 11.42 1.23 6.09
N LEU A 474 12.43 0.58 6.68
CA LEU A 474 12.35 -0.78 7.21
C LEU A 474 11.61 -0.90 8.55
N GLY A 475 11.22 0.22 9.17
CA GLY A 475 10.54 0.19 10.47
C GLY A 475 11.48 -0.02 11.66
N ARG A 476 12.76 0.35 11.53
CA ARG A 476 13.74 0.16 12.59
C ARG A 476 13.95 1.40 13.47
N ILE A 477 13.50 2.57 13.04
CA ILE A 477 13.74 3.87 13.68
C ILE A 477 12.53 4.78 13.43
N ASP A 478 12.06 5.47 14.48
CA ASP A 478 11.06 6.56 14.45
C ASP A 478 9.81 6.27 13.58
N VAL A 479 9.16 5.14 13.81
CA VAL A 479 8.04 4.70 12.97
C VAL A 479 6.71 4.57 13.72
N GLU A 480 6.65 4.94 14.98
CA GLU A 480 5.45 4.79 15.82
C GLU A 480 4.23 5.44 15.18
N ASP A 481 4.33 6.71 14.77
CA ASP A 481 3.23 7.43 14.12
C ASP A 481 2.78 6.77 12.80
N VAL A 482 3.74 6.18 12.04
CA VAL A 482 3.44 5.48 10.78
C VAL A 482 2.72 4.17 11.06
N LEU A 483 3.15 3.44 12.08
CA LEU A 483 2.54 2.18 12.48
C LEU A 483 1.13 2.39 13.01
N ASP A 484 0.90 3.42 13.83
CA ASP A 484 -0.42 3.72 14.38
C ASP A 484 -1.45 4.00 13.27
N VAL A 485 -1.09 4.81 12.29
CA VAL A 485 -1.95 5.07 11.12
C VAL A 485 -2.16 3.80 10.30
N LEU A 486 -1.09 3.06 10.02
CA LEU A 486 -1.16 1.87 9.19
C LEU A 486 -2.01 0.76 9.83
N PHE A 487 -1.85 0.52 11.14
CA PHE A 487 -2.64 -0.50 11.85
C PHE A 487 -4.10 -0.10 12.02
N ALA A 488 -4.40 1.20 12.17
CA ALA A 488 -5.77 1.68 12.23
C ALA A 488 -6.56 1.41 10.93
N ASP A 489 -5.89 1.38 9.78
CA ASP A 489 -6.49 1.10 8.47
C ASP A 489 -6.77 -0.41 8.25
N PHE A 490 -6.18 -1.30 9.07
CA PHE A 490 -6.48 -2.72 8.99
C PHE A 490 -7.86 -3.06 9.58
N CYS A 491 -8.48 -4.09 9.05
CA CYS A 491 -9.68 -4.66 9.66
C CYS A 491 -9.34 -5.31 11.01
N ILE A 492 -10.29 -5.28 11.97
CA ILE A 492 -10.21 -6.08 13.20
C ILE A 492 -10.07 -7.55 12.80
N GLY A 493 -9.04 -8.23 13.34
CA GLY A 493 -8.77 -9.64 13.02
C GLY A 493 -7.63 -9.86 12.01
N LYS A 494 -6.94 -8.76 11.63
CA LYS A 494 -5.74 -8.77 10.79
C LYS A 494 -4.54 -8.19 11.55
#